data_da0e558bca447abae7f7287662e8ea38
#
_entry.id   da0e558bca447abae7f7287662e8ea38
#
_cell.length_a   1.000
_cell.length_b   1.000
_cell.length_c   1.000
_cell.angle_alpha   90.00
_cell.angle_beta   90.00
_cell.angle_gamma   90.00
#
_symmetry.space_group_name_H-M   'P 1'
#
loop_
_entity.id
_entity.type
_entity.pdbx_description
1 polymer ?
#
loop_
_entity_poly.entity_id
_entity_poly.type
_entity_poly.pdbx_seq_one_letter_code
_entity_poly.pdbx_strand_id
1 'polypeptide(L)'
;SRLDYDWYSSDEDIAKITDYGTVLALPINVYQKTVRIMAVYKYDMSKTFVKEFTVVKDNDTYASNPIDININMEIAPMHYTYIDLSKADVPINMLQYYSWISTTNVSVDGWGRLLANNNALGTTVNIVGTYMYNPKVKIKVSVNTLIDVRFLAYNDGYVNRDLYFTPTANIIKHVRTSNIETKYYTSCSNDELINWLETCRLFFIHTHGEQNGIYRGNGILNSADLASVDLTNLQMALLLTCNTGDGGYSQSRVDANSPINIVERMVACGAETVVGFNDVTYVRDCNIFAPDFARQTMNNHLSVQDAIDSIDYSSYYKNMSSIAVIGGNAENEIWN
;
A
#
# COMPACT_ATOMS: atom_id res chain seq x y z
N SER A 1 -22.22 -18.35 -21.70
CA SER A 1 -21.45 -17.14 -21.31
C SER A 1 -21.72 -16.01 -22.29
N ARG A 2 -21.62 -14.74 -21.88
CA ARG A 2 -21.74 -13.59 -22.80
C ARG A 2 -20.61 -13.58 -23.84
N LEU A 3 -19.48 -14.19 -23.53
CA LEU A 3 -18.33 -14.37 -24.42
C LEU A 3 -18.57 -15.41 -25.54
N ASP A 4 -19.64 -16.20 -25.45
CA ASP A 4 -20.00 -17.21 -26.46
C ASP A 4 -20.77 -16.58 -27.62
N TYR A 5 -20.97 -15.27 -27.64
CA TYR A 5 -21.68 -14.52 -28.65
C TYR A 5 -20.78 -13.50 -29.33
N ASP A 6 -20.95 -13.34 -30.63
CA ASP A 6 -20.49 -12.18 -31.37
C ASP A 6 -21.58 -11.12 -31.37
N TRP A 7 -21.21 -9.91 -31.04
CA TRP A 7 -22.13 -8.80 -30.83
C TRP A 7 -22.01 -7.76 -31.94
N TYR A 8 -23.14 -7.30 -32.45
CA TYR A 8 -23.20 -6.34 -33.54
C TYR A 8 -24.19 -5.23 -33.24
N SER A 9 -23.82 -3.99 -33.62
CA SER A 9 -24.73 -2.85 -33.65
C SER A 9 -25.13 -2.57 -35.11
N SER A 10 -26.40 -2.29 -35.36
CA SER A 10 -26.85 -1.88 -36.70
C SER A 10 -26.37 -0.48 -37.09
N ASP A 11 -25.98 0.33 -36.10
CA ASP A 11 -25.43 1.67 -36.32
C ASP A 11 -24.48 2.03 -35.14
N GLU A 12 -23.18 1.90 -35.40
CA GLU A 12 -22.16 2.16 -34.39
C GLU A 12 -21.95 3.65 -34.07
N ASP A 13 -22.50 4.53 -34.91
CA ASP A 13 -22.53 5.99 -34.62
C ASP A 13 -23.63 6.36 -33.65
N ILE A 14 -24.60 5.47 -33.42
CA ILE A 14 -25.70 5.65 -32.46
C ILE A 14 -25.47 4.88 -31.18
N ALA A 15 -25.02 3.63 -31.29
CA ALA A 15 -24.71 2.80 -30.15
C ALA A 15 -23.60 1.80 -30.48
N LYS A 16 -22.63 1.69 -29.61
CA LYS A 16 -21.57 0.67 -29.65
C LYS A 16 -21.94 -0.48 -28.74
N ILE A 17 -21.39 -1.65 -29.05
CA ILE A 17 -21.55 -2.83 -28.20
C ILE A 17 -20.18 -3.47 -27.97
N THR A 18 -19.93 -3.91 -26.75
CA THR A 18 -18.70 -4.59 -26.38
C THR A 18 -18.81 -6.10 -26.60
N ASP A 19 -17.68 -6.79 -26.62
CA ASP A 19 -17.60 -8.25 -26.67
C ASP A 19 -18.34 -8.94 -25.51
N TYR A 20 -18.66 -8.21 -24.45
CA TYR A 20 -19.44 -8.68 -23.31
C TYR A 20 -20.94 -8.38 -23.40
N GLY A 21 -21.40 -7.81 -24.53
CA GLY A 21 -22.80 -7.48 -24.74
C GLY A 21 -23.29 -6.24 -23.99
N THR A 22 -22.38 -5.35 -23.59
CA THR A 22 -22.77 -4.06 -23.02
C THR A 22 -23.00 -3.04 -24.13
N VAL A 23 -24.18 -2.43 -24.14
CA VAL A 23 -24.59 -1.43 -25.12
C VAL A 23 -24.30 -0.05 -24.58
N LEU A 24 -23.59 0.78 -25.36
CA LEU A 24 -23.30 2.18 -25.08
C LEU A 24 -24.01 3.04 -26.11
N ALA A 25 -24.97 3.84 -25.67
CA ALA A 25 -25.58 4.87 -26.50
C ALA A 25 -24.60 6.04 -26.69
N LEU A 26 -24.46 6.49 -27.94
CA LEU A 26 -23.62 7.65 -28.30
C LEU A 26 -24.48 8.92 -28.40
N PRO A 27 -23.89 10.10 -28.25
CA PRO A 27 -24.59 11.36 -28.46
C PRO A 27 -25.19 11.45 -29.88
N ILE A 28 -26.47 11.72 -29.97
CA ILE A 28 -27.17 11.89 -31.25
C ILE A 28 -27.66 13.33 -31.42
N ASN A 29 -27.66 13.81 -32.66
CA ASN A 29 -28.07 15.19 -32.98
C ASN A 29 -29.56 15.34 -33.27
N VAL A 30 -30.30 14.22 -33.31
CA VAL A 30 -31.75 14.17 -33.55
C VAL A 30 -32.48 13.72 -32.26
N TYR A 31 -33.78 14.02 -32.19
CA TYR A 31 -34.56 13.77 -30.97
C TYR A 31 -34.50 12.31 -30.50
N GLN A 32 -34.56 11.35 -31.42
CA GLN A 32 -34.40 9.94 -31.14
C GLN A 32 -33.94 9.17 -32.37
N LYS A 33 -33.24 8.05 -32.14
CA LYS A 33 -32.89 7.06 -33.16
C LYS A 33 -33.02 5.66 -32.61
N THR A 34 -33.46 4.73 -33.46
CA THR A 34 -33.54 3.32 -33.12
C THR A 34 -32.31 2.58 -33.64
N VAL A 35 -31.71 1.76 -32.80
CA VAL A 35 -30.60 0.88 -33.13
C VAL A 35 -30.97 -0.56 -32.76
N ARG A 36 -30.55 -1.51 -33.59
CA ARG A 36 -30.68 -2.95 -33.32
C ARG A 36 -29.34 -3.49 -32.84
N ILE A 37 -29.38 -4.17 -31.73
CA ILE A 37 -28.25 -4.92 -31.22
C ILE A 37 -28.51 -6.39 -31.46
N MET A 38 -27.56 -7.05 -32.09
CA MET A 38 -27.64 -8.46 -32.46
C MET A 38 -26.55 -9.27 -31.75
N ALA A 39 -26.93 -10.39 -31.18
CA ALA A 39 -26.01 -11.37 -30.62
C ALA A 39 -26.11 -12.68 -31.47
N VAL A 40 -24.99 -13.13 -31.99
CA VAL A 40 -24.88 -14.37 -32.75
C VAL A 40 -24.06 -15.38 -31.93
N TYR A 41 -24.65 -16.57 -31.69
CA TYR A 41 -23.92 -17.57 -30.91
C TYR A 41 -22.80 -18.19 -31.76
N LYS A 42 -21.55 -18.12 -31.25
CA LYS A 42 -20.33 -18.49 -31.97
C LYS A 42 -20.29 -19.92 -32.46
N TYR A 43 -20.97 -20.83 -31.76
CA TYR A 43 -20.95 -22.26 -32.06
C TYR A 43 -22.17 -22.72 -32.87
N ASP A 44 -23.17 -21.85 -33.07
CA ASP A 44 -24.36 -22.13 -33.85
C ASP A 44 -24.99 -20.81 -34.34
N MET A 45 -24.61 -20.38 -35.53
CA MET A 45 -25.04 -19.10 -36.12
C MET A 45 -26.56 -19.01 -36.36
N SER A 46 -27.30 -20.13 -36.34
CA SER A 46 -28.75 -20.09 -36.38
C SER A 46 -29.40 -19.53 -35.12
N LYS A 47 -28.64 -19.50 -34.01
CA LYS A 47 -29.05 -18.90 -32.74
C LYS A 47 -28.67 -17.44 -32.68
N THR A 48 -29.55 -16.60 -33.18
CA THR A 48 -29.38 -15.16 -33.22
C THR A 48 -30.46 -14.48 -32.39
N PHE A 49 -30.07 -13.53 -31.57
CA PHE A 49 -30.98 -12.70 -30.79
C PHE A 49 -30.83 -11.26 -31.25
N VAL A 50 -31.95 -10.58 -31.47
CA VAL A 50 -31.98 -9.17 -31.87
C VAL A 50 -32.85 -8.40 -30.87
N LYS A 51 -32.33 -7.27 -30.40
CA LYS A 51 -33.10 -6.34 -29.58
C LYS A 51 -32.98 -4.93 -30.13
N GLU A 52 -34.13 -4.26 -30.27
CA GLU A 52 -34.19 -2.84 -30.61
C GLU A 52 -34.07 -1.97 -29.34
N PHE A 53 -33.29 -0.91 -29.45
CA PHE A 53 -33.16 0.13 -28.47
C PHE A 53 -33.44 1.47 -29.14
N THR A 54 -34.17 2.31 -28.44
CA THR A 54 -34.35 3.71 -28.86
C THR A 54 -33.39 4.57 -28.09
N VAL A 55 -32.41 5.15 -28.79
CA VAL A 55 -31.52 6.15 -28.24
C VAL A 55 -32.23 7.50 -28.39
N VAL A 56 -32.48 8.16 -27.30
CA VAL A 56 -33.09 9.49 -27.26
C VAL A 56 -31.99 10.53 -27.04
N LYS A 57 -32.12 11.68 -27.70
CA LYS A 57 -31.26 12.82 -27.40
C LYS A 57 -31.51 13.21 -25.95
N ASP A 58 -30.45 13.22 -25.18
CA ASP A 58 -30.53 13.75 -23.82
C ASP A 58 -30.91 15.23 -23.88
N ASN A 59 -32.07 15.55 -23.42
CA ASN A 59 -32.55 16.92 -23.33
C ASN A 59 -31.83 17.62 -22.19
N ASP A 60 -30.54 17.92 -22.40
CA ASP A 60 -29.75 18.88 -21.60
C ASP A 60 -29.64 18.66 -20.08
N THR A 61 -30.23 17.62 -19.52
CA THR A 61 -30.13 17.37 -18.06
C THR A 61 -28.72 17.05 -17.63
N TYR A 62 -27.94 16.34 -18.47
CA TYR A 62 -26.51 16.06 -18.25
C TYR A 62 -25.58 17.05 -18.96
N ALA A 63 -26.09 17.85 -19.91
CA ALA A 63 -25.26 18.72 -20.74
C ALA A 63 -24.96 20.08 -20.10
N SER A 64 -25.78 20.53 -19.15
CA SER A 64 -25.68 21.88 -18.58
C SER A 64 -24.85 21.96 -17.30
N ASN A 65 -24.78 20.92 -16.50
CA ASN A 65 -24.01 20.91 -15.26
C ASN A 65 -22.86 19.90 -15.32
N PRO A 66 -21.65 20.24 -14.87
CA PRO A 66 -20.59 19.25 -14.68
C PRO A 66 -21.04 18.24 -13.62
N ILE A 67 -21.01 16.95 -13.96
CA ILE A 67 -21.26 15.88 -13.02
C ILE A 67 -19.91 15.47 -12.43
N ASP A 68 -19.66 15.92 -11.22
CA ASP A 68 -18.50 15.50 -10.43
C ASP A 68 -18.93 14.35 -9.52
N ILE A 69 -18.48 13.15 -9.84
CA ILE A 69 -18.74 11.96 -9.05
C ILE A 69 -17.49 11.69 -8.21
N ASN A 70 -17.66 11.61 -6.89
CA ASN A 70 -16.57 11.36 -5.97
C ASN A 70 -16.59 9.90 -5.50
N ILE A 71 -15.46 9.20 -5.67
CA ILE A 71 -15.26 7.83 -5.21
C ILE A 71 -14.05 7.83 -4.29
N ASN A 72 -14.20 7.25 -3.10
CA ASN A 72 -13.09 7.03 -2.18
C ASN A 72 -12.63 5.59 -2.26
N MET A 73 -11.33 5.39 -2.44
CA MET A 73 -10.70 4.07 -2.53
C MET A 73 -9.43 4.02 -1.69
N GLU A 74 -9.04 2.82 -1.35
CA GLU A 74 -7.79 2.52 -0.65
C GLU A 74 -6.96 1.55 -1.47
N ILE A 75 -5.66 1.75 -1.53
CA ILE A 75 -4.73 0.88 -2.25
C ILE A 75 -3.41 0.77 -1.48
N ALA A 76 -2.91 -0.45 -1.33
CA ALA A 76 -1.58 -0.69 -0.79
C ALA A 76 -0.51 -0.41 -1.86
N PRO A 77 0.70 0.03 -1.47
CA PRO A 77 1.81 0.20 -2.40
C PRO A 77 2.11 -1.07 -3.17
N MET A 78 2.56 -0.92 -4.42
CA MET A 78 2.84 -2.03 -5.35
C MET A 78 1.68 -2.99 -5.60
N HIS A 79 0.49 -2.70 -5.07
CA HIS A 79 -0.72 -3.43 -5.39
C HIS A 79 -1.51 -2.67 -6.45
N TYR A 80 -2.33 -3.42 -7.18
CA TYR A 80 -3.28 -2.81 -8.11
C TYR A 80 -4.70 -3.14 -7.68
N THR A 81 -5.62 -2.23 -7.98
CA THR A 81 -7.05 -2.43 -7.82
C THR A 81 -7.78 -1.78 -8.99
N TYR A 82 -9.05 -2.11 -9.16
CA TYR A 82 -9.88 -1.46 -10.17
C TYR A 82 -10.78 -0.42 -9.51
N ILE A 83 -11.02 0.68 -10.21
CA ILE A 83 -11.99 1.68 -9.77
C ILE A 83 -13.37 1.02 -9.69
N ASP A 84 -13.95 1.04 -8.50
CA ASP A 84 -15.26 0.45 -8.24
C ASP A 84 -16.38 1.48 -8.49
N LEU A 85 -16.91 1.49 -9.70
CA LEU A 85 -18.00 2.38 -10.07
C LEU A 85 -19.34 2.02 -9.43
N SER A 86 -19.48 0.83 -8.81
CA SER A 86 -20.71 0.46 -8.11
C SER A 86 -20.96 1.27 -6.84
N LYS A 87 -19.92 1.92 -6.32
CA LYS A 87 -19.99 2.77 -5.12
C LYS A 87 -20.57 4.17 -5.38
N ALA A 88 -20.81 4.49 -6.64
CA ALA A 88 -21.33 5.80 -7.03
C ALA A 88 -22.39 5.63 -8.12
N ASP A 89 -23.38 6.51 -8.11
CA ASP A 89 -24.38 6.57 -9.17
C ASP A 89 -23.76 7.24 -10.41
N VAL A 90 -23.07 6.43 -11.20
CA VAL A 90 -22.42 6.87 -12.44
C VAL A 90 -23.32 6.55 -13.63
N PRO A 91 -23.59 7.53 -14.52
CA PRO A 91 -24.41 7.29 -15.70
C PRO A 91 -23.75 6.30 -16.67
N ILE A 92 -22.43 6.14 -16.60
CA ILE A 92 -21.65 5.25 -17.46
C ILE A 92 -20.68 4.47 -16.61
N ASN A 93 -20.98 3.20 -16.44
CA ASN A 93 -20.21 2.28 -15.58
C ASN A 93 -19.09 1.53 -16.34
N MET A 94 -18.57 2.12 -17.41
CA MET A 94 -17.55 1.50 -18.26
C MET A 94 -16.27 2.33 -18.24
N LEU A 95 -15.32 1.93 -17.42
CA LEU A 95 -14.05 2.62 -17.15
C LEU A 95 -13.25 2.93 -18.42
N GLN A 96 -13.34 2.08 -19.45
CA GLN A 96 -12.66 2.23 -20.72
C GLN A 96 -13.12 3.44 -21.56
N TYR A 97 -14.25 4.04 -21.22
CA TYR A 97 -14.75 5.25 -21.90
C TYR A 97 -14.38 6.54 -21.19
N TYR A 98 -13.55 6.45 -20.18
CA TYR A 98 -12.98 7.61 -19.52
C TYR A 98 -11.51 7.79 -19.90
N SER A 99 -11.14 9.03 -20.20
CA SER A 99 -9.75 9.43 -20.28
C SER A 99 -9.25 9.72 -18.87
N TRP A 100 -8.31 8.93 -18.39
CA TRP A 100 -7.79 9.00 -17.03
C TRP A 100 -6.50 9.82 -16.97
N ILE A 101 -6.36 10.61 -15.93
CA ILE A 101 -5.13 11.36 -15.64
C ILE A 101 -4.45 10.72 -14.45
N SER A 102 -3.29 10.11 -14.70
CA SER A 102 -2.40 9.59 -13.68
C SER A 102 -1.71 10.72 -12.92
N THR A 103 -1.29 10.43 -11.68
CA THR A 103 -0.43 11.29 -10.87
C THR A 103 0.96 10.65 -10.74
N THR A 104 1.90 11.35 -10.12
CA THR A 104 3.24 10.79 -9.84
C THR A 104 3.21 9.60 -8.92
N ASN A 105 2.21 9.52 -8.04
CA ASN A 105 2.14 8.53 -6.98
C ASN A 105 1.21 7.36 -7.29
N VAL A 106 0.17 7.60 -8.11
CA VAL A 106 -0.77 6.56 -8.52
C VAL A 106 -0.98 6.66 -10.01
N SER A 107 -0.67 5.59 -10.73
CA SER A 107 -0.97 5.45 -12.13
C SER A 107 -2.34 4.82 -12.34
N VAL A 108 -2.99 5.17 -13.44
CA VAL A 108 -4.24 4.57 -13.88
C VAL A 108 -4.14 4.23 -15.36
N ASP A 109 -4.54 3.02 -15.72
CA ASP A 109 -4.59 2.61 -17.13
C ASP A 109 -5.95 2.90 -17.77
N GLY A 110 -6.06 2.68 -19.09
CA GLY A 110 -7.29 2.89 -19.85
C GLY A 110 -8.48 2.00 -19.41
N TRP A 111 -8.25 1.02 -18.57
CA TRP A 111 -9.28 0.14 -18.01
C TRP A 111 -9.67 0.52 -16.57
N GLY A 112 -9.13 1.63 -16.07
CA GLY A 112 -9.38 2.08 -14.69
C GLY A 112 -8.69 1.22 -13.64
N ARG A 113 -7.62 0.51 -14.00
CA ARG A 113 -6.77 -0.19 -13.04
C ARG A 113 -5.80 0.81 -12.43
N LEU A 114 -5.84 0.95 -11.12
CA LEU A 114 -4.97 1.79 -10.32
C LEU A 114 -3.76 0.98 -9.86
N LEU A 115 -2.59 1.59 -9.92
CA LEU A 115 -1.36 1.07 -9.34
C LEU A 115 -0.72 2.19 -8.51
N ALA A 116 -0.60 1.99 -7.20
CA ALA A 116 0.19 2.85 -6.33
C ALA A 116 1.67 2.47 -6.44
N ASN A 117 2.52 3.45 -6.69
CA ASN A 117 3.97 3.24 -6.66
C ASN A 117 4.52 3.29 -5.22
N ASN A 118 5.79 2.95 -5.04
CA ASN A 118 6.42 2.92 -3.73
C ASN A 118 6.46 4.29 -3.02
N ASN A 119 6.43 5.39 -3.77
CA ASN A 119 6.49 6.75 -3.24
C ASN A 119 5.11 7.32 -2.89
N ALA A 120 4.04 6.55 -3.11
CA ALA A 120 2.64 6.99 -2.91
C ALA A 120 2.18 6.97 -1.45
N LEU A 121 3.05 6.63 -0.53
CA LEU A 121 2.73 6.13 0.81
C LEU A 121 2.03 7.15 1.72
N GLY A 122 0.89 6.75 2.25
CA GLY A 122 0.12 7.53 3.22
C GLY A 122 -0.46 8.84 2.68
N THR A 123 -0.47 9.04 1.36
CA THR A 123 -1.00 10.25 0.73
C THR A 123 -2.39 10.00 0.15
N THR A 124 -3.21 11.03 0.14
CA THR A 124 -4.46 11.03 -0.62
C THR A 124 -4.19 11.62 -1.99
N VAL A 125 -4.43 10.84 -3.03
CA VAL A 125 -4.24 11.25 -4.43
C VAL A 125 -5.58 11.34 -5.12
N ASN A 126 -5.81 12.43 -5.86
CA ASN A 126 -7.02 12.60 -6.65
C ASN A 126 -6.76 12.27 -8.12
N ILE A 127 -7.44 11.24 -8.61
CA ILE A 127 -7.43 10.83 -10.01
C ILE A 127 -8.72 11.30 -10.66
N VAL A 128 -8.62 11.81 -11.88
CA VAL A 128 -9.77 12.32 -12.63
C VAL A 128 -9.93 11.52 -13.91
N GLY A 129 -11.10 10.91 -14.06
CA GLY A 129 -11.56 10.34 -15.32
C GLY A 129 -12.55 11.28 -16.00
N THR A 130 -12.28 11.65 -17.25
CA THR A 130 -13.17 12.46 -18.06
C THR A 130 -13.84 11.57 -19.09
N TYR A 131 -15.16 11.58 -19.14
CA TYR A 131 -15.90 10.78 -20.12
C TYR A 131 -15.60 11.28 -21.54
N MET A 132 -15.15 10.38 -22.41
CA MET A 132 -14.62 10.74 -23.74
C MET A 132 -15.67 11.35 -24.66
N TYR A 133 -16.95 11.02 -24.47
CA TYR A 133 -18.03 11.54 -25.32
C TYR A 133 -18.75 12.74 -24.74
N ASN A 134 -18.51 13.06 -23.45
CA ASN A 134 -19.00 14.28 -22.81
C ASN A 134 -18.04 14.76 -21.73
N PRO A 135 -17.15 15.73 -22.03
CA PRO A 135 -16.13 16.18 -21.10
C PRO A 135 -16.65 16.90 -19.85
N LYS A 136 -17.97 17.21 -19.80
CA LYS A 136 -18.61 17.74 -18.59
C LYS A 136 -18.85 16.65 -17.54
N VAL A 137 -18.85 15.37 -17.92
CA VAL A 137 -18.96 14.24 -17.01
C VAL A 137 -17.58 13.83 -16.54
N LYS A 138 -17.31 13.99 -15.26
CA LYS A 138 -16.04 13.65 -14.65
C LYS A 138 -16.24 12.76 -13.42
N ILE A 139 -15.34 11.82 -13.26
CA ILE A 139 -15.23 11.01 -12.05
C ILE A 139 -13.96 11.45 -11.33
N LYS A 140 -14.11 11.84 -10.06
CA LYS A 140 -12.99 12.10 -9.17
C LYS A 140 -12.83 10.91 -8.23
N VAL A 141 -11.71 10.24 -8.30
CA VAL A 141 -11.37 9.13 -7.41
C VAL A 141 -10.33 9.62 -6.43
N SER A 142 -10.72 9.74 -5.16
CA SER A 142 -9.78 9.99 -4.07
C SER A 142 -9.21 8.66 -3.62
N VAL A 143 -7.94 8.44 -3.91
CA VAL A 143 -7.21 7.21 -3.58
C VAL A 143 -6.36 7.46 -2.35
N ASN A 144 -6.70 6.81 -1.25
CA ASN A 144 -5.87 6.79 -0.05
C ASN A 144 -4.85 5.65 -0.20
N THR A 145 -3.58 6.01 -0.27
CA THR A 145 -2.51 5.01 -0.32
C THR A 145 -2.19 4.56 1.09
N LEU A 146 -2.25 3.25 1.31
CA LEU A 146 -1.99 2.66 2.61
C LEU A 146 -0.49 2.61 2.88
N ILE A 147 -0.11 2.76 4.15
CA ILE A 147 1.24 2.44 4.59
C ILE A 147 1.32 0.93 4.80
N ASP A 148 2.32 0.30 4.21
CA ASP A 148 2.56 -1.13 4.40
C ASP A 148 3.43 -1.36 5.64
N VAL A 149 2.84 -2.01 6.65
CA VAL A 149 3.47 -2.25 7.95
C VAL A 149 3.61 -3.75 8.18
N ARG A 150 4.81 -4.20 8.46
CA ARG A 150 5.10 -5.61 8.72
C ARG A 150 5.53 -5.81 10.17
N PHE A 151 4.88 -6.76 10.81
CA PHE A 151 5.24 -7.22 12.15
C PHE A 151 5.68 -8.68 12.09
N LEU A 152 6.91 -8.94 12.50
CA LEU A 152 7.43 -10.29 12.68
C LEU A 152 7.71 -10.55 14.15
N ALA A 153 7.36 -11.74 14.62
CA ALA A 153 7.86 -12.22 15.91
C ALA A 153 8.21 -13.70 15.85
N TYR A 154 9.32 -14.04 16.48
CA TYR A 154 9.76 -15.42 16.60
C TYR A 154 8.98 -16.14 17.70
N ASN A 155 8.46 -17.31 17.35
CA ASN A 155 7.69 -18.15 18.26
C ASN A 155 8.61 -19.10 19.04
N ASP A 156 9.23 -18.59 20.08
CA ASP A 156 10.05 -19.37 21.03
C ASP A 156 9.30 -19.73 22.32
N GLY A 157 8.00 -19.40 22.40
CA GLY A 157 7.18 -19.59 23.57
C GLY A 157 7.24 -18.46 24.61
N TYR A 158 8.14 -17.50 24.46
CA TYR A 158 8.28 -16.35 25.37
C TYR A 158 7.62 -15.08 24.82
N VAL A 159 7.59 -14.90 23.51
CA VAL A 159 6.96 -13.74 22.88
C VAL A 159 5.45 -13.89 22.89
N ASN A 160 4.75 -12.99 23.58
CA ASN A 160 3.29 -12.97 23.58
C ASN A 160 2.78 -12.09 22.43
N ARG A 161 2.20 -12.73 21.42
CA ARG A 161 1.63 -12.08 20.24
C ARG A 161 0.62 -10.98 20.60
N ASP A 162 -0.24 -11.25 21.58
CA ASP A 162 -1.31 -10.32 21.94
C ASP A 162 -0.77 -9.07 22.67
N LEU A 163 0.36 -9.20 23.37
CA LEU A 163 1.03 -8.06 24.01
C LEU A 163 1.90 -7.27 23.04
N TYR A 164 2.46 -7.90 22.01
CA TYR A 164 3.37 -7.27 21.05
C TYR A 164 2.65 -6.67 19.83
N PHE A 165 1.90 -7.50 19.10
CA PHE A 165 1.28 -7.07 17.84
C PHE A 165 0.04 -6.22 18.05
N THR A 166 -0.88 -6.69 18.87
CA THR A 166 -2.23 -6.12 18.94
C THR A 166 -2.23 -4.67 19.41
N PRO A 167 -1.54 -4.28 20.49
CA PRO A 167 -1.54 -2.87 20.92
C PRO A 167 -0.88 -1.96 19.88
N THR A 168 0.28 -2.33 19.37
CA THR A 168 1.03 -1.52 18.39
C THR A 168 0.24 -1.39 17.09
N ALA A 169 -0.29 -2.48 16.55
CA ALA A 169 -1.11 -2.47 15.34
C ALA A 169 -2.38 -1.62 15.51
N ASN A 170 -3.01 -1.65 16.67
CA ASN A 170 -4.20 -0.82 16.94
C ASN A 170 -3.87 0.67 16.98
N ILE A 171 -2.72 1.05 17.56
CA ILE A 171 -2.27 2.45 17.55
C ILE A 171 -2.07 2.91 16.10
N ILE A 172 -1.36 2.13 15.29
CA ILE A 172 -1.11 2.44 13.88
C ILE A 172 -2.42 2.59 13.10
N LYS A 173 -3.35 1.64 13.22
CA LYS A 173 -4.65 1.67 12.54
C LYS A 173 -5.52 2.87 12.95
N HIS A 174 -5.36 3.35 14.18
CA HIS A 174 -6.15 4.48 14.68
C HIS A 174 -5.72 5.81 14.03
N VAL A 175 -4.44 5.94 13.74
CA VAL A 175 -3.85 7.19 13.21
C VAL A 175 -3.87 7.25 11.69
N ARG A 176 -3.66 6.11 11.02
CA ARG A 176 -3.64 6.05 9.55
C ARG A 176 -4.26 4.76 9.01
N THR A 177 -4.88 4.89 7.86
CA THR A 177 -5.26 3.73 7.06
C THR A 177 -3.99 3.00 6.63
N SER A 178 -3.80 1.79 7.14
CA SER A 178 -2.57 1.02 6.93
C SER A 178 -2.89 -0.42 6.57
N ASN A 179 -2.09 -0.98 5.66
CA ASN A 179 -2.06 -2.41 5.43
C ASN A 179 -1.10 -3.04 6.43
N ILE A 180 -1.64 -3.76 7.42
CA ILE A 180 -0.84 -4.37 8.47
C ILE A 180 -0.83 -5.87 8.26
N GLU A 181 0.34 -6.43 8.02
CA GLU A 181 0.58 -7.86 7.97
C GLU A 181 1.41 -8.30 9.19
N THR A 182 0.93 -9.35 9.87
CA THR A 182 1.59 -9.89 11.05
C THR A 182 1.95 -11.34 10.82
N LYS A 183 3.18 -11.74 11.17
CA LYS A 183 3.66 -13.11 11.06
C LYS A 183 4.31 -13.55 12.38
N TYR A 184 3.82 -14.65 12.88
CA TYR A 184 4.41 -15.34 14.02
C TYR A 184 5.08 -16.62 13.50
N TYR A 185 6.40 -16.73 13.59
CA TYR A 185 7.15 -17.75 12.88
C TYR A 185 8.01 -18.59 13.82
N THR A 186 8.21 -19.86 13.47
CA THR A 186 9.22 -20.74 14.08
C THR A 186 10.48 -20.78 13.24
N SER A 187 10.37 -20.55 11.92
CA SER A 187 11.48 -20.35 10.99
C SER A 187 10.99 -19.60 9.76
N CYS A 188 11.87 -18.80 9.16
CA CYS A 188 11.67 -18.18 7.84
C CYS A 188 12.96 -18.27 7.02
N SER A 189 12.86 -18.14 5.70
CA SER A 189 14.04 -18.07 4.83
C SER A 189 14.63 -16.67 4.81
N ASN A 190 15.89 -16.53 4.33
CA ASN A 190 16.47 -15.21 4.07
C ASN A 190 15.64 -14.44 3.04
N ASP A 191 15.25 -15.11 1.95
CA ASP A 191 14.48 -14.49 0.87
C ASP A 191 13.14 -13.94 1.36
N GLU A 192 12.47 -14.67 2.25
CA GLU A 192 11.21 -14.25 2.84
C GLU A 192 11.38 -13.00 3.74
N LEU A 193 12.41 -12.98 4.58
CA LEU A 193 12.68 -11.84 5.45
C LEU A 193 13.17 -10.62 4.65
N ILE A 194 14.03 -10.83 3.65
CA ILE A 194 14.50 -9.79 2.74
C ILE A 194 13.30 -9.21 1.96
N ASN A 195 12.45 -10.04 1.38
CA ASN A 195 11.27 -9.56 0.65
C ASN A 195 10.34 -8.71 1.55
N TRP A 196 10.23 -9.03 2.82
CA TRP A 196 9.46 -8.19 3.75
C TRP A 196 10.11 -6.83 3.99
N LEU A 197 11.43 -6.80 4.13
CA LEU A 197 12.20 -5.56 4.30
C LEU A 197 12.14 -4.66 3.04
N GLU A 198 12.26 -5.23 1.84
CA GLU A 198 12.22 -4.49 0.57
C GLU A 198 10.84 -3.92 0.24
N THR A 199 9.77 -4.59 0.71
CA THR A 199 8.40 -4.27 0.27
C THR A 199 7.58 -3.50 1.28
N CYS A 200 8.05 -3.35 2.53
CA CYS A 200 7.32 -2.59 3.55
C CYS A 200 7.89 -1.18 3.76
N ARG A 201 7.05 -0.34 4.33
CA ARG A 201 7.44 1.01 4.75
C ARG A 201 7.90 1.04 6.21
N LEU A 202 7.21 0.30 7.05
CA LEU A 202 7.54 0.16 8.46
C LEU A 202 7.70 -1.31 8.81
N PHE A 203 8.80 -1.63 9.43
CA PHE A 203 9.16 -2.98 9.83
C PHE A 203 9.39 -3.06 11.33
N PHE A 204 8.67 -3.97 11.98
CA PHE A 204 8.81 -4.26 13.40
C PHE A 204 9.16 -5.74 13.56
N ILE A 205 10.28 -6.03 14.18
CA ILE A 205 10.66 -7.42 14.44
C ILE A 205 10.99 -7.63 15.91
N HIS A 206 10.47 -8.71 16.48
CA HIS A 206 10.80 -9.18 17.81
C HIS A 206 11.36 -10.61 17.75
N THR A 207 12.66 -10.75 17.95
CA THR A 207 13.38 -12.02 17.85
C THR A 207 14.70 -11.95 18.62
N HIS A 208 15.49 -13.01 18.56
CA HIS A 208 16.89 -12.96 18.97
C HIS A 208 17.74 -12.21 17.94
N GLY A 209 18.83 -11.63 18.40
CA GLY A 209 19.77 -10.92 17.52
C GLY A 209 21.18 -10.93 18.07
N GLU A 210 22.09 -10.56 17.21
CA GLU A 210 23.50 -10.34 17.49
C GLU A 210 23.98 -9.12 16.69
N GLN A 211 25.21 -8.66 16.92
CA GLN A 211 25.75 -7.46 16.29
C GLN A 211 25.54 -7.43 14.77
N ASN A 212 25.79 -8.55 14.10
CA ASN A 212 25.76 -8.65 12.64
C ASN A 212 24.54 -9.37 12.08
N GLY A 213 23.52 -9.65 12.88
CA GLY A 213 22.43 -10.45 12.37
C GLY A 213 21.15 -10.50 13.18
N ILE A 214 20.11 -10.95 12.49
CA ILE A 214 18.76 -11.16 13.01
C ILE A 214 18.45 -12.65 12.94
N TYR A 215 18.03 -13.23 14.06
CA TYR A 215 17.66 -14.64 14.14
C TYR A 215 16.35 -14.91 13.43
N ARG A 216 16.30 -15.98 12.62
CA ARG A 216 15.14 -16.36 11.82
C ARG A 216 14.62 -17.78 12.09
N GLY A 217 14.98 -18.34 13.24
CA GLY A 217 14.55 -19.66 13.68
C GLY A 217 15.46 -20.81 13.24
N ASN A 218 15.81 -20.89 11.98
CA ASN A 218 16.69 -21.91 11.37
C ASN A 218 18.05 -21.35 10.92
N GLY A 219 18.44 -20.19 11.46
CA GLY A 219 19.69 -19.50 11.15
C GLY A 219 19.60 -18.00 11.43
N ILE A 220 20.57 -17.26 10.94
CA ILE A 220 20.70 -15.82 11.11
C ILE A 220 20.70 -15.16 9.72
N LEU A 221 19.93 -14.09 9.53
CA LEU A 221 20.09 -13.16 8.44
C LEU A 221 21.26 -12.23 8.80
N ASN A 222 22.39 -12.42 8.15
CA ASN A 222 23.59 -11.64 8.44
C ASN A 222 23.62 -10.32 7.67
N SER A 223 24.41 -9.39 8.15
CA SER A 223 24.67 -8.12 7.46
C SER A 223 25.22 -8.32 6.04
N ALA A 224 25.95 -9.39 5.79
CA ALA A 224 26.44 -9.74 4.44
C ALA A 224 25.30 -10.14 3.48
N ASP A 225 24.25 -10.81 3.97
CA ASP A 225 23.08 -11.20 3.17
C ASP A 225 22.30 -9.98 2.67
N LEU A 226 22.38 -8.85 3.39
CA LEU A 226 21.75 -7.58 3.02
C LEU A 226 22.61 -6.72 2.08
N ALA A 227 23.84 -7.05 1.79
CA ALA A 227 24.77 -6.16 1.09
C ALA A 227 24.33 -5.69 -0.30
N SER A 228 23.42 -6.43 -0.96
CA SER A 228 22.88 -6.10 -2.28
C SER A 228 21.37 -5.83 -2.27
N VAL A 229 20.77 -5.72 -1.08
CA VAL A 229 19.33 -5.51 -0.90
C VAL A 229 19.02 -4.02 -1.02
N ASP A 230 17.93 -3.67 -1.68
CA ASP A 230 17.45 -2.28 -1.80
C ASP A 230 16.38 -2.00 -0.74
N LEU A 231 16.76 -1.25 0.29
CA LEU A 231 15.87 -0.85 1.38
C LEU A 231 15.39 0.62 1.27
N THR A 232 15.49 1.24 0.11
CA THR A 232 15.08 2.65 -0.09
C THR A 232 13.59 2.90 0.16
N ASN A 233 12.77 1.86 0.17
CA ASN A 233 11.36 1.93 0.55
C ASN A 233 11.12 1.89 2.06
N LEU A 234 12.08 1.43 2.83
CA LEU A 234 11.95 1.23 4.27
C LEU A 234 12.20 2.55 5.01
N GLN A 235 11.13 3.20 5.43
CA GLN A 235 11.21 4.44 6.19
C GLN A 235 11.70 4.20 7.61
N MET A 236 11.23 3.10 8.25
CA MET A 236 11.65 2.78 9.60
C MET A 236 11.64 1.27 9.86
N ALA A 237 12.72 0.80 10.49
CA ALA A 237 12.79 -0.53 11.09
C ALA A 237 13.00 -0.43 12.60
N LEU A 238 12.17 -1.14 13.37
CA LEU A 238 12.36 -1.33 14.81
C LEU A 238 12.77 -2.78 15.08
N LEU A 239 14.02 -2.95 15.45
CA LEU A 239 14.64 -4.25 15.71
C LEU A 239 14.64 -4.52 17.24
N LEU A 240 13.57 -5.09 17.77
CA LEU A 240 13.45 -5.48 19.17
C LEU A 240 14.23 -6.80 19.39
N THR A 241 15.55 -6.70 19.33
CA THR A 241 16.50 -7.79 19.29
C THR A 241 17.77 -7.39 20.05
N CYS A 242 18.44 -8.37 20.65
CA CYS A 242 19.67 -8.11 21.40
C CYS A 242 20.81 -7.71 20.47
N ASN A 243 21.65 -6.78 20.90
CA ASN A 243 22.96 -6.44 20.33
C ASN A 243 22.99 -6.02 18.85
N THR A 244 21.86 -5.79 18.19
CA THR A 244 21.82 -5.42 16.77
C THR A 244 22.44 -4.05 16.45
N GLY A 245 22.57 -3.20 17.46
CA GLY A 245 23.29 -1.90 17.39
C GLY A 245 24.63 -1.90 18.08
N ASP A 246 25.19 -3.06 18.47
CA ASP A 246 26.45 -3.11 19.22
C ASP A 246 27.61 -2.43 18.44
N GLY A 247 28.39 -1.61 19.15
CA GLY A 247 29.38 -0.72 18.57
C GLY A 247 28.84 0.65 18.12
N GLY A 248 27.54 0.91 18.32
CA GLY A 248 26.87 2.17 18.00
C GLY A 248 26.74 2.42 16.50
N TYR A 249 26.20 3.59 16.15
CA TYR A 249 26.03 4.06 14.77
C TYR A 249 27.08 5.08 14.38
N SER A 250 27.58 5.01 13.13
CA SER A 250 28.47 6.00 12.53
C SER A 250 28.18 6.19 11.05
N GLN A 251 27.75 7.40 10.67
CA GLN A 251 27.52 7.73 9.27
C GLN A 251 28.77 7.54 8.40
N SER A 252 29.95 7.84 8.93
CA SER A 252 31.21 7.65 8.19
C SER A 252 31.51 6.20 7.83
N ARG A 253 31.08 5.24 8.66
CA ARG A 253 31.20 3.79 8.32
C ARG A 253 30.18 3.40 7.25
N VAL A 254 28.97 3.95 7.32
CA VAL A 254 27.93 3.74 6.30
C VAL A 254 28.39 4.27 4.95
N ASP A 255 28.89 5.52 4.90
CA ASP A 255 29.40 6.15 3.67
C ASP A 255 30.59 5.41 3.08
N ALA A 256 31.45 4.86 3.94
CA ALA A 256 32.59 4.02 3.52
C ALA A 256 32.20 2.58 3.15
N ASN A 257 30.90 2.23 3.21
CA ASN A 257 30.39 0.86 3.04
C ASN A 257 31.09 -0.20 3.93
N SER A 258 31.38 0.22 5.16
CA SER A 258 32.09 -0.61 6.16
C SER A 258 31.28 -0.73 7.47
N PRO A 259 29.98 -1.11 7.40
CA PRO A 259 29.14 -1.24 8.57
C PRO A 259 29.62 -2.37 9.48
N ILE A 260 29.58 -2.13 10.80
CA ILE A 260 30.00 -3.10 11.80
C ILE A 260 28.83 -3.82 12.50
N ASN A 261 27.61 -3.36 12.27
CA ASN A 261 26.41 -3.97 12.83
C ASN A 261 25.24 -3.93 11.85
N ILE A 262 24.14 -4.59 12.20
CA ILE A 262 22.99 -4.72 11.31
C ILE A 262 22.25 -3.40 11.11
N VAL A 263 22.23 -2.49 12.10
CA VAL A 263 21.63 -1.15 12.00
C VAL A 263 22.33 -0.36 10.90
N GLU A 264 23.66 -0.29 10.93
CA GLU A 264 24.45 0.41 9.91
C GLU A 264 24.30 -0.25 8.52
N ARG A 265 24.24 -1.57 8.47
CA ARG A 265 24.05 -2.29 7.21
C ARG A 265 22.70 -1.93 6.57
N MET A 266 21.62 -1.92 7.32
CA MET A 266 20.31 -1.57 6.78
C MET A 266 20.26 -0.12 6.27
N VAL A 267 20.88 0.82 6.99
CA VAL A 267 21.01 2.21 6.51
C VAL A 267 21.87 2.28 5.25
N ALA A 268 22.99 1.56 5.19
CA ALA A 268 23.82 1.48 3.98
C ALA A 268 23.09 0.89 2.76
N CYS A 269 22.06 0.10 3.00
CA CYS A 269 21.16 -0.45 1.97
C CYS A 269 19.98 0.47 1.61
N GLY A 270 19.90 1.65 2.22
CA GLY A 270 18.91 2.67 1.88
C GLY A 270 17.76 2.87 2.87
N ALA A 271 17.69 2.10 3.96
CA ALA A 271 16.71 2.34 5.01
C ALA A 271 16.88 3.75 5.60
N GLU A 272 15.78 4.51 5.73
CA GLU A 272 15.85 5.90 6.20
C GLU A 272 16.19 5.96 7.69
N THR A 273 15.53 5.14 8.52
CA THR A 273 15.79 5.06 9.96
C THR A 273 15.73 3.63 10.45
N VAL A 274 16.71 3.23 11.25
CA VAL A 274 16.74 1.90 11.88
C VAL A 274 17.00 2.05 13.37
N VAL A 275 16.14 1.50 14.20
CA VAL A 275 16.31 1.44 15.66
C VAL A 275 16.70 0.02 16.05
N GLY A 276 17.86 -0.15 16.64
CA GLY A 276 18.36 -1.38 17.24
C GLY A 276 18.85 -1.11 18.65
N PHE A 277 19.48 -2.11 19.29
CA PHE A 277 19.94 -2.00 20.66
C PHE A 277 21.38 -2.54 20.78
N ASN A 278 22.18 -1.87 21.60
CA ASN A 278 23.60 -2.22 21.83
C ASN A 278 23.81 -3.18 23.00
N ASP A 279 22.73 -3.70 23.58
CA ASP A 279 22.77 -4.63 24.72
C ASP A 279 21.57 -5.60 24.65
N VAL A 280 21.50 -6.50 25.64
CA VAL A 280 20.40 -7.45 25.79
C VAL A 280 19.09 -6.73 26.07
N THR A 281 18.07 -7.07 25.29
CA THR A 281 16.68 -6.61 25.49
C THR A 281 15.86 -7.73 26.15
N TYR A 282 14.99 -7.35 27.07
CA TYR A 282 14.07 -8.32 27.70
C TYR A 282 12.75 -8.37 26.95
N VAL A 283 12.21 -9.56 26.75
CA VAL A 283 10.91 -9.77 26.06
C VAL A 283 9.80 -8.90 26.64
N ARG A 284 9.74 -8.77 27.97
CA ARG A 284 8.77 -7.90 28.63
C ARG A 284 8.94 -6.45 28.21
N ASP A 285 10.16 -5.95 28.21
CA ASP A 285 10.45 -4.55 27.86
C ASP A 285 10.14 -4.29 26.38
N CYS A 286 10.47 -5.21 25.48
CA CYS A 286 10.10 -5.13 24.07
C CYS A 286 8.59 -5.05 23.86
N ASN A 287 7.80 -5.86 24.61
CA ASN A 287 6.33 -5.87 24.52
C ASN A 287 5.69 -4.55 24.98
N ILE A 288 6.36 -3.80 25.88
CA ILE A 288 5.90 -2.48 26.35
C ILE A 288 6.42 -1.39 25.41
N PHE A 289 7.69 -1.48 24.98
CA PHE A 289 8.37 -0.47 24.18
C PHE A 289 7.70 -0.26 22.82
N ALA A 290 7.34 -1.31 22.09
CA ALA A 290 6.76 -1.16 20.76
C ALA A 290 5.47 -0.33 20.74
N PRO A 291 4.46 -0.59 21.61
CA PRO A 291 3.28 0.27 21.66
C PRO A 291 3.56 1.66 22.22
N ASP A 292 4.48 1.84 23.18
CA ASP A 292 4.84 3.16 23.70
C ASP A 292 5.55 3.99 22.62
N PHE A 293 6.51 3.41 21.92
CA PHE A 293 7.18 4.03 20.77
C PHE A 293 6.19 4.41 19.66
N ALA A 294 5.30 3.49 19.27
CA ALA A 294 4.27 3.77 18.30
C ALA A 294 3.33 4.92 18.74
N ARG A 295 3.01 5.01 20.03
CA ARG A 295 2.18 6.10 20.57
C ARG A 295 2.90 7.44 20.48
N GLN A 296 4.18 7.49 20.83
CA GLN A 296 4.96 8.72 20.78
C GLN A 296 5.17 9.21 19.34
N THR A 297 5.54 8.31 18.43
CA THR A 297 5.76 8.69 17.04
C THR A 297 4.45 9.03 16.31
N MET A 298 3.37 8.29 16.55
CA MET A 298 2.15 8.39 15.75
C MET A 298 1.10 9.32 16.31
N ASN A 299 0.81 9.24 17.63
CA ASN A 299 -0.21 10.09 18.22
C ASN A 299 0.36 11.47 18.61
N ASN A 300 1.62 11.49 19.02
CA ASN A 300 2.28 12.72 19.48
C ASN A 300 3.15 13.36 18.40
N HIS A 301 3.29 12.74 17.23
CA HIS A 301 4.07 13.23 16.09
C HIS A 301 5.52 13.57 16.44
N LEU A 302 6.12 12.80 17.32
CA LEU A 302 7.52 13.00 17.70
C LEU A 302 8.46 12.35 16.68
N SER A 303 9.64 12.93 16.53
CA SER A 303 10.75 12.30 15.84
C SER A 303 11.11 10.96 16.50
N VAL A 304 11.84 10.09 15.80
CA VAL A 304 12.27 8.80 16.36
C VAL A 304 13.10 9.00 17.62
N GLN A 305 13.99 9.99 17.64
CA GLN A 305 14.80 10.32 18.82
C GLN A 305 13.92 10.80 19.97
N ASP A 306 13.10 11.83 19.73
CA ASP A 306 12.24 12.40 20.76
C ASP A 306 11.24 11.38 21.31
N ALA A 307 10.74 10.48 20.46
CA ALA A 307 9.84 9.41 20.86
C ALA A 307 10.51 8.47 21.87
N ILE A 308 11.76 8.05 21.61
CA ILE A 308 12.52 7.19 22.53
C ILE A 308 12.79 7.95 23.83
N ASP A 309 13.20 9.21 23.79
CA ASP A 309 13.55 10.00 24.96
C ASP A 309 12.33 10.35 25.83
N SER A 310 11.13 10.41 25.24
CA SER A 310 9.88 10.75 25.95
C SER A 310 9.17 9.58 26.63
N ILE A 311 9.58 8.33 26.40
CA ILE A 311 8.98 7.16 27.05
C ILE A 311 9.34 7.14 28.55
N ASP A 312 8.32 6.87 29.39
CA ASP A 312 8.54 6.62 30.81
C ASP A 312 9.02 5.18 31.05
N TYR A 313 10.31 5.03 31.33
CA TYR A 313 10.95 3.73 31.59
C TYR A 313 10.82 3.22 33.03
N SER A 314 10.03 3.85 33.89
CA SER A 314 9.90 3.46 35.31
C SER A 314 9.37 2.03 35.52
N SER A 315 8.59 1.51 34.56
CA SER A 315 8.04 0.15 34.58
C SER A 315 8.89 -0.90 33.85
N TYR A 316 9.99 -0.52 33.24
CA TYR A 316 10.87 -1.40 32.49
C TYR A 316 11.92 -2.04 33.40
N TYR A 317 12.37 -3.23 33.05
CA TYR A 317 13.53 -3.86 33.70
C TYR A 317 14.84 -3.14 33.33
N LYS A 318 14.88 -2.58 32.12
CA LYS A 318 16.01 -1.84 31.60
C LYS A 318 15.54 -0.55 30.93
N ASN A 319 16.26 0.52 31.15
CA ASN A 319 16.00 1.75 30.39
C ASN A 319 16.39 1.54 28.91
N MET A 320 15.41 1.40 28.05
CA MET A 320 15.62 1.12 26.63
C MET A 320 16.29 2.29 25.89
N SER A 321 16.09 3.57 26.33
CA SER A 321 16.75 4.71 25.70
C SER A 321 18.26 4.66 25.89
N SER A 322 18.75 4.16 27.02
CA SER A 322 20.18 4.07 27.29
C SER A 322 20.93 3.04 26.44
N ILE A 323 20.20 2.12 25.79
CA ILE A 323 20.76 1.07 24.95
C ILE A 323 20.26 1.14 23.50
N ALA A 324 19.36 2.07 23.20
CA ALA A 324 18.87 2.27 21.83
C ALA A 324 20.00 2.85 20.95
N VAL A 325 20.08 2.36 19.72
CA VAL A 325 20.97 2.84 18.67
C VAL A 325 20.12 3.19 17.46
N ILE A 326 20.11 4.47 17.10
CA ILE A 326 19.37 4.98 15.95
C ILE A 326 20.36 5.16 14.81
N GLY A 327 20.14 4.47 13.72
CA GLY A 327 20.86 4.62 12.47
C GLY A 327 20.06 5.43 11.46
N GLY A 328 20.74 6.23 10.63
CA GLY A 328 20.11 7.07 9.63
C GLY A 328 19.52 8.36 10.19
N ASN A 329 18.31 8.72 9.80
CA ASN A 329 17.66 9.97 10.18
C ASN A 329 16.93 9.86 11.52
N ALA A 330 17.58 10.23 12.61
CA ALA A 330 17.00 10.20 13.96
C ALA A 330 15.84 11.22 14.14
N GLU A 331 15.85 12.31 13.37
CA GLU A 331 14.82 13.36 13.37
C GLU A 331 13.63 13.00 12.44
N ASN A 332 13.60 11.77 11.93
CA ASN A 332 12.52 11.31 11.07
C ASN A 332 11.18 11.33 11.80
N GLU A 333 10.26 12.11 11.26
CA GLU A 333 8.86 12.07 11.64
C GLU A 333 8.16 11.04 10.75
N ILE A 334 8.05 9.82 11.23
CA ILE A 334 7.57 8.65 10.47
C ILE A 334 6.21 8.89 9.77
N TRP A 335 5.49 9.94 10.17
CA TRP A 335 4.08 10.14 9.83
C TRP A 335 3.76 11.45 9.10
N ASN A 336 4.75 12.20 8.69
CA ASN A 336 4.56 13.40 7.85
C ASN A 336 4.50 13.12 6.36
#